data_15d52df278c43c681ca341ec2baabc6b
#
_entry.id   15d52df278c43c681ca341ec2baabc6b
#
_cell.length_a   1.000
_cell.length_b   1.000
_cell.length_c   1.000
_cell.angle_alpha   90.00
_cell.angle_beta   90.00
_cell.angle_gamma   90.00
#
_symmetry.space_group_name_H-M   'P 1'
#
loop_
_entity.id
_entity.type
_entity.pdbx_description
1 polymer ?
#
loop_
_entity_poly.entity_id
_entity_poly.type
_entity_poly.pdbx_seq_one_letter_code
_entity_poly.pdbx_strand_id
1 'polypeptide(L)'
;WALMSGERYRMELDRDGGIDLDLGPAESMLIVFDRNRKGPRWNPLPDTGGNTLVLKGWDVGLHHAREGWTRTMRMEEPADLRGTEYVNFAGDVVYRTRFAVEEQPARPVLNLGRVAGIAEVALNGRPCGVRWCGRRLYDLTGLLHAGENTLEVKVTTTLGNYMRTLTDNPTAQKWTAGRKTQPEQSMGLIGPVTLYAG
;
A
#
# COMPACT_ATOMS: atom_id res chain seq x y z
N TRP A 1 -1.19 -18.89 -8.78
CA TRP A 1 -1.91 -18.62 -7.55
C TRP A 1 -1.38 -17.35 -6.92
N ALA A 2 -2.18 -16.31 -6.90
CA ALA A 2 -1.81 -15.03 -6.28
C ALA A 2 -1.94 -15.16 -4.76
N LEU A 3 -0.81 -15.23 -4.06
CA LEU A 3 -0.78 -15.53 -2.62
C LEU A 3 -1.43 -14.44 -1.77
N MET A 4 -1.40 -13.18 -2.22
CA MET A 4 -1.99 -12.06 -1.48
C MET A 4 -3.53 -12.02 -1.51
N SER A 5 -4.15 -12.46 -2.61
CA SER A 5 -5.62 -12.51 -2.76
C SER A 5 -6.20 -13.91 -2.59
N GLY A 6 -5.37 -14.94 -2.65
CA GLY A 6 -5.81 -16.34 -2.66
C GLY A 6 -6.44 -16.78 -3.99
N GLU A 7 -6.45 -15.92 -5.00
CA GLU A 7 -7.07 -16.20 -6.29
C GLU A 7 -6.20 -17.07 -7.18
N ARG A 8 -6.84 -17.81 -8.06
CA ARG A 8 -6.20 -18.73 -9.00
C ARG A 8 -6.43 -18.26 -10.41
N TYR A 9 -5.36 -18.22 -11.18
CA TYR A 9 -5.39 -17.81 -12.57
C TYR A 9 -4.76 -18.86 -13.45
N ARG A 10 -5.18 -18.92 -14.72
CA ARG A 10 -4.49 -19.64 -15.76
C ARG A 10 -3.42 -18.73 -16.36
N MET A 11 -2.20 -19.23 -16.42
CA MET A 11 -1.10 -18.61 -17.16
C MET A 11 -0.95 -19.31 -18.50
N GLU A 12 -0.60 -18.55 -19.53
CA GLU A 12 -0.29 -19.09 -20.84
C GLU A 12 1.22 -19.23 -20.94
N LEU A 13 1.64 -20.32 -21.56
CA LEU A 13 3.03 -20.54 -21.92
C LEU A 13 3.33 -19.76 -23.21
N ASP A 14 4.51 -19.20 -23.30
CA ASP A 14 5.05 -18.66 -24.54
C ASP A 14 5.37 -19.78 -25.56
N ARG A 15 5.91 -19.40 -26.73
CA ARG A 15 6.21 -20.36 -27.81
C ARG A 15 7.28 -21.38 -27.42
N ASP A 16 8.15 -21.03 -26.47
CA ASP A 16 9.26 -21.84 -25.99
C ASP A 16 8.90 -22.62 -24.71
N GLY A 17 7.64 -22.52 -24.26
CA GLY A 17 7.16 -23.17 -23.05
C GLY A 17 7.50 -22.41 -21.77
N GLY A 18 7.94 -21.18 -21.86
CA GLY A 18 8.22 -20.29 -20.75
C GLY A 18 6.97 -19.60 -20.19
N ILE A 19 7.11 -19.02 -19.03
CA ILE A 19 6.11 -18.15 -18.38
C ILE A 19 6.77 -16.80 -18.13
N ASP A 20 6.18 -15.75 -18.67
CA ASP A 20 6.62 -14.39 -18.40
C ASP A 20 6.08 -13.94 -17.03
N LEU A 21 6.99 -13.59 -16.12
CA LEU A 21 6.70 -13.17 -14.75
C LEU A 21 7.29 -11.79 -14.48
N ASP A 22 6.44 -10.86 -14.14
CA ASP A 22 6.82 -9.56 -13.60
C ASP A 22 6.51 -9.52 -12.10
N LEU A 23 7.53 -9.71 -11.28
CA LEU A 23 7.44 -9.70 -9.82
C LEU A 23 8.25 -8.52 -9.26
N GLY A 24 7.58 -7.66 -8.51
CA GLY A 24 8.23 -6.60 -7.75
C GLY A 24 8.96 -7.12 -6.50
N PRO A 25 9.65 -6.24 -5.76
CA PRO A 25 10.33 -6.59 -4.52
C PRO A 25 9.40 -7.26 -3.51
N ALA A 26 9.81 -8.40 -2.96
CA ALA A 26 9.05 -9.21 -1.99
C ALA A 26 7.69 -9.72 -2.50
N GLU A 27 7.46 -9.75 -3.81
CA GLU A 27 6.32 -10.43 -4.41
C GLU A 27 6.64 -11.90 -4.65
N SER A 28 5.62 -12.72 -4.59
CA SER A 28 5.75 -14.16 -4.81
C SER A 28 4.49 -14.72 -5.46
N MET A 29 4.64 -15.79 -6.22
CA MET A 29 3.56 -16.49 -6.89
C MET A 29 3.78 -18.00 -6.78
N LEU A 30 2.71 -18.74 -6.53
CA LEU A 30 2.73 -20.19 -6.59
C LEU A 30 2.24 -20.65 -7.97
N ILE A 31 3.12 -21.31 -8.72
CA ILE A 31 2.80 -21.89 -10.03
C ILE A 31 2.58 -23.39 -9.87
N VAL A 32 1.44 -23.87 -10.39
CA VAL A 32 1.07 -25.27 -10.36
C VAL A 32 0.84 -25.77 -11.78
N PHE A 33 1.54 -26.79 -12.20
CA PHE A 33 1.37 -27.43 -13.50
C PHE A 33 0.25 -28.47 -13.41
N ASP A 34 -0.93 -28.11 -13.93
CA ASP A 34 -2.12 -28.98 -13.93
C ASP A 34 -2.90 -28.82 -15.24
N ARG A 35 -2.95 -29.89 -16.03
CA ARG A 35 -3.61 -29.91 -17.35
C ARG A 35 -5.14 -29.82 -17.25
N ASN A 36 -5.72 -30.17 -16.13
CA ASN A 36 -7.16 -30.30 -15.94
C ASN A 36 -7.82 -29.06 -15.31
N ARG A 37 -7.03 -28.15 -14.76
CA ARG A 37 -7.53 -26.97 -14.06
C ARG A 37 -7.78 -25.82 -15.03
N LYS A 38 -8.97 -25.19 -14.88
CA LYS A 38 -9.39 -24.01 -15.62
C LYS A 38 -9.48 -22.82 -14.64
N GLY A 39 -9.35 -21.62 -15.14
CA GLY A 39 -9.47 -20.38 -14.37
C GLY A 39 -9.43 -19.16 -15.28
N PRO A 40 -9.72 -17.96 -14.76
CA PRO A 40 -9.53 -16.73 -15.52
C PRO A 40 -8.06 -16.59 -15.94
N ARG A 41 -7.83 -15.90 -17.06
CA ARG A 41 -6.48 -15.64 -17.55
C ARG A 41 -5.77 -14.69 -16.56
N TRP A 42 -4.51 -14.97 -16.28
CA TRP A 42 -3.64 -14.05 -15.58
C TRP A 42 -3.47 -12.75 -16.38
N ASN A 43 -3.77 -11.64 -15.76
CA ASN A 43 -3.62 -10.32 -16.35
C ASN A 43 -3.10 -9.37 -15.27
N PRO A 44 -1.76 -9.26 -15.11
CA PRO A 44 -1.16 -8.46 -14.05
C PRO A 44 -1.56 -6.98 -14.16
N LEU A 45 -1.57 -6.30 -13.03
CA LEU A 45 -1.76 -4.86 -13.02
C LEU A 45 -0.49 -4.18 -13.55
N PRO A 46 -0.61 -3.24 -14.51
CA PRO A 46 0.52 -2.44 -14.90
C PRO A 46 0.96 -1.56 -13.73
N ASP A 47 2.26 -1.40 -13.53
CA ASP A 47 2.80 -0.48 -12.52
C ASP A 47 3.20 0.87 -13.10
N THR A 48 3.18 0.98 -14.42
CA THR A 48 3.46 2.20 -15.19
C THR A 48 2.64 2.23 -16.48
N GLY A 49 2.40 3.41 -17.02
CA GLY A 49 1.82 3.60 -18.36
C GLY A 49 0.53 4.44 -18.37
N GLY A 50 0.17 4.92 -19.57
CA GLY A 50 -1.02 5.74 -19.79
C GLY A 50 -0.97 7.13 -19.16
N ASN A 51 -2.10 7.79 -19.08
CA ASN A 51 -2.24 9.06 -18.40
C ASN A 51 -2.10 8.83 -16.88
N THR A 52 -1.19 9.57 -16.26
CA THR A 52 -0.91 9.46 -14.83
C THR A 52 -1.35 10.72 -14.11
N LEU A 53 -2.20 10.58 -13.11
CA LEU A 53 -2.60 11.66 -12.20
C LEU A 53 -1.89 11.45 -10.86
N VAL A 54 -1.10 12.46 -10.42
CA VAL A 54 -0.53 12.48 -9.06
C VAL A 54 -1.56 13.03 -8.10
N LEU A 55 -1.93 12.27 -7.07
CA LEU A 55 -2.92 12.67 -6.08
C LEU A 55 -2.29 13.53 -4.99
N LYS A 56 -2.90 14.69 -4.73
CA LYS A 56 -2.41 15.71 -3.81
C LYS A 56 -3.50 16.16 -2.83
N GLY A 57 -3.11 16.99 -1.84
CA GLY A 57 -4.07 17.60 -0.91
C GLY A 57 -4.69 16.59 0.04
N TRP A 58 -3.90 16.08 0.98
CA TRP A 58 -4.28 15.00 1.89
C TRP A 58 -4.66 15.52 3.27
N ASP A 59 -5.84 15.14 3.75
CA ASP A 59 -6.20 15.23 5.17
C ASP A 59 -5.73 13.97 5.86
N VAL A 60 -4.90 14.11 6.91
CA VAL A 60 -4.20 13.01 7.57
C VAL A 60 -4.59 12.95 9.03
N GLY A 61 -5.12 11.81 9.46
CA GLY A 61 -5.43 11.51 10.85
C GLY A 61 -4.50 10.46 11.42
N LEU A 62 -3.87 10.74 12.56
CA LEU A 62 -3.07 9.79 13.31
C LEU A 62 -3.84 9.30 14.53
N HIS A 63 -3.85 8.01 14.75
CA HIS A 63 -4.47 7.39 15.90
C HIS A 63 -3.46 6.47 16.59
N HIS A 64 -2.95 6.90 17.77
CA HIS A 64 -1.89 6.18 18.46
C HIS A 64 -2.43 4.98 19.21
N ALA A 65 -1.97 3.77 18.83
CA ALA A 65 -2.54 2.51 19.30
C ALA A 65 -2.34 2.24 20.81
N ARG A 66 -1.30 2.80 21.42
CA ARG A 66 -0.96 2.53 22.83
C ARG A 66 -1.38 3.67 23.75
N GLU A 67 -1.21 4.90 23.32
CA GLU A 67 -1.48 6.09 24.13
C GLU A 67 -2.89 6.65 23.89
N GLY A 68 -3.59 6.17 22.83
CA GLY A 68 -4.98 6.48 22.56
C GLY A 68 -5.24 7.92 22.06
N TRP A 69 -4.21 8.73 21.86
CA TRP A 69 -4.40 10.09 21.35
C TRP A 69 -4.65 10.09 19.83
N THR A 70 -5.33 11.12 19.38
CA THR A 70 -5.57 11.38 17.95
C THR A 70 -5.02 12.75 17.59
N ARG A 71 -4.44 12.87 16.41
CA ARG A 71 -3.98 14.12 15.80
C ARG A 71 -4.42 14.19 14.36
N THR A 72 -4.57 15.40 13.86
CA THR A 72 -4.89 15.66 12.45
C THR A 72 -3.91 16.69 11.88
N MET A 73 -3.57 16.51 10.60
CA MET A 73 -2.75 17.46 9.86
C MET A 73 -3.16 17.45 8.40
N ARG A 74 -2.65 18.41 7.63
CA ARG A 74 -2.82 18.46 6.20
C ARG A 74 -1.44 18.37 5.52
N MET A 75 -1.38 17.57 4.46
CA MET A 75 -0.18 17.40 3.64
C MET A 75 -0.53 17.65 2.18
N GLU A 76 0.30 18.39 1.45
CA GLU A 76 0.13 18.50 0.00
C GLU A 76 0.45 17.19 -0.69
N GLU A 77 1.54 16.56 -0.30
CA GLU A 77 1.94 15.21 -0.72
C GLU A 77 2.28 14.36 0.51
N PRO A 78 2.00 13.05 0.47
CA PRO A 78 2.40 12.16 1.55
C PRO A 78 3.93 12.16 1.73
N ALA A 79 4.38 12.05 2.96
CA ALA A 79 5.79 12.07 3.31
C ALA A 79 6.13 11.08 4.44
N ASP A 80 7.41 10.71 4.54
CA ASP A 80 7.89 9.83 5.60
C ASP A 80 7.74 10.48 6.97
N LEU A 81 6.93 9.90 7.84
CA LEU A 81 6.71 10.39 9.20
C LEU A 81 7.98 10.32 10.08
N ARG A 82 8.98 9.53 9.69
CA ARG A 82 10.28 9.51 10.35
C ARG A 82 10.95 10.89 10.39
N GLY A 83 10.73 11.72 9.38
CA GLY A 83 11.28 13.08 9.30
C GLY A 83 10.46 14.14 10.04
N THR A 84 9.49 13.75 10.87
CA THR A 84 8.57 14.64 11.56
C THR A 84 8.61 14.45 13.08
N GLU A 85 7.85 15.25 13.82
CA GLU A 85 7.62 15.07 15.27
C GLU A 85 6.98 13.71 15.61
N TYR A 86 6.42 13.01 14.63
CA TYR A 86 5.78 11.70 14.79
C TYR A 86 6.73 10.52 14.59
N VAL A 87 8.05 10.73 14.61
CA VAL A 87 9.06 9.68 14.40
C VAL A 87 8.87 8.45 15.31
N ASN A 88 8.33 8.65 16.51
CA ASN A 88 8.05 7.57 17.47
C ASN A 88 6.59 7.12 17.51
N PHE A 89 5.81 7.48 16.50
CA PHE A 89 4.41 7.08 16.40
C PHE A 89 4.25 5.58 16.18
N ALA A 90 3.20 5.00 16.76
CA ALA A 90 2.77 3.63 16.48
C ALA A 90 1.25 3.53 16.49
N GLY A 91 0.67 3.14 15.38
CA GLY A 91 -0.79 3.06 15.23
C GLY A 91 -1.25 3.17 13.80
N ASP A 92 -2.45 3.66 13.63
CA ASP A 92 -3.08 3.86 12.34
C ASP A 92 -2.95 5.31 11.87
N VAL A 93 -2.50 5.48 10.63
CA VAL A 93 -2.49 6.76 9.93
C VAL A 93 -3.47 6.68 8.77
N VAL A 94 -4.50 7.51 8.80
CA VAL A 94 -5.53 7.55 7.77
C VAL A 94 -5.34 8.79 6.90
N TYR A 95 -5.09 8.56 5.63
CA TYR A 95 -4.92 9.57 4.60
C TYR A 95 -6.17 9.65 3.74
N ARG A 96 -6.75 10.84 3.58
CA ARG A 96 -7.92 11.08 2.73
C ARG A 96 -7.65 12.17 1.72
N THR A 97 -8.03 11.94 0.48
CA THR A 97 -8.01 12.96 -0.56
C THR A 97 -9.24 12.84 -1.47
N ARG A 98 -9.58 13.95 -2.13
CA ARG A 98 -10.60 14.00 -3.18
C ARG A 98 -9.93 14.38 -4.48
N PHE A 99 -10.37 13.75 -5.55
CA PHE A 99 -9.87 14.02 -6.89
C PHE A 99 -10.98 13.77 -7.90
N ALA A 100 -10.87 14.39 -9.06
CA ALA A 100 -11.82 14.20 -10.16
C ALA A 100 -11.13 13.56 -11.36
N VAL A 101 -11.85 12.72 -12.08
CA VAL A 101 -11.46 12.22 -13.40
C VAL A 101 -12.55 12.60 -14.40
N GLU A 102 -12.15 12.99 -15.62
CA GLU A 102 -13.10 13.42 -16.64
C GLU A 102 -13.90 12.25 -17.19
N GLU A 103 -13.24 11.14 -17.45
CA GLU A 103 -13.84 9.92 -17.98
C GLU A 103 -13.47 8.73 -17.09
N GLN A 104 -14.32 7.71 -17.10
CA GLN A 104 -14.04 6.45 -16.41
C GLN A 104 -13.07 5.61 -17.24
N PRO A 105 -11.82 5.38 -16.74
CA PRO A 105 -10.88 4.54 -17.45
C PRO A 105 -11.32 3.08 -17.49
N ALA A 106 -10.91 2.36 -18.53
CA ALA A 106 -11.26 0.94 -18.69
C ALA A 106 -10.64 0.06 -17.60
N ARG A 107 -9.40 0.38 -17.19
CA ARG A 107 -8.65 -0.38 -16.18
C ARG A 107 -7.80 0.56 -15.31
N PRO A 108 -8.43 1.33 -14.43
CA PRO A 108 -7.69 2.25 -13.56
C PRO A 108 -6.90 1.49 -12.50
N VAL A 109 -5.64 1.87 -12.30
CA VAL A 109 -4.76 1.31 -11.28
C VAL A 109 -4.26 2.41 -10.37
N LEU A 110 -4.46 2.24 -9.07
CA LEU A 110 -3.86 3.07 -8.04
C LEU A 110 -2.50 2.48 -7.65
N ASN A 111 -1.46 3.31 -7.70
CA ASN A 111 -0.15 2.99 -7.15
C ASN A 111 0.13 3.93 -5.98
N LEU A 112 0.29 3.38 -4.78
CA LEU A 112 0.62 4.16 -3.58
C LEU A 112 2.11 4.55 -3.52
N GLY A 113 2.91 4.09 -4.48
CA GLY A 113 4.35 4.29 -4.41
C GLY A 113 4.96 3.60 -3.19
N ARG A 114 5.77 4.34 -2.45
CA ARG A 114 6.42 3.82 -1.25
C ARG A 114 5.49 3.91 -0.04
N VAL A 115 5.32 2.78 0.65
CA VAL A 115 4.56 2.67 1.90
C VAL A 115 5.40 1.91 2.93
N ALA A 116 5.51 2.46 4.12
CA ALA A 116 6.16 1.83 5.26
C ALA A 116 5.10 1.46 6.32
N GLY A 117 4.55 0.27 6.18
CA GLY A 117 3.45 -0.27 6.97
C GLY A 117 2.53 -1.17 6.14
N ILE A 118 1.42 -1.55 6.74
CA ILE A 118 0.33 -2.29 6.10
C ILE A 118 -0.66 -1.27 5.56
N ALA A 119 -0.93 -1.30 4.26
CA ALA A 119 -1.85 -0.36 3.60
C ALA A 119 -3.19 -1.03 3.30
N GLU A 120 -4.26 -0.44 3.80
CA GLU A 120 -5.65 -0.73 3.46
C GLU A 120 -6.20 0.43 2.63
N VAL A 121 -6.83 0.13 1.51
CA VAL A 121 -7.34 1.14 0.58
C VAL A 121 -8.84 1.01 0.41
N ALA A 122 -9.52 2.14 0.44
CA ALA A 122 -10.93 2.26 0.06
C ALA A 122 -11.14 3.41 -0.92
N LEU A 123 -11.93 3.20 -1.97
CA LEU A 123 -12.35 4.21 -2.92
C LEU A 123 -13.88 4.36 -2.84
N ASN A 124 -14.34 5.58 -2.65
CA ASN A 124 -15.78 5.90 -2.52
C ASN A 124 -16.47 5.04 -1.44
N GLY A 125 -15.76 4.77 -0.33
CA GLY A 125 -16.22 3.93 0.77
C GLY A 125 -16.20 2.41 0.50
N ARG A 126 -15.77 1.97 -0.69
CA ARG A 126 -15.66 0.54 -1.05
C ARG A 126 -14.23 0.05 -0.91
N PRO A 127 -13.99 -1.09 -0.22
CA PRO A 127 -12.64 -1.61 -0.02
C PRO A 127 -12.02 -2.06 -1.35
N CYS A 128 -10.77 -1.68 -1.58
CA CYS A 128 -9.95 -2.09 -2.72
C CYS A 128 -8.95 -3.19 -2.37
N GLY A 129 -8.73 -3.45 -1.09
CA GLY A 129 -7.85 -4.50 -0.60
C GLY A 129 -6.79 -4.03 0.38
N VAL A 130 -5.99 -4.99 0.87
CA VAL A 130 -4.92 -4.81 1.83
C VAL A 130 -3.60 -5.28 1.23
N ARG A 131 -2.52 -4.50 1.43
CA ARG A 131 -1.17 -4.84 0.99
C ARG A 131 -0.17 -4.57 2.11
N TRP A 132 0.62 -5.58 2.47
CA TRP A 132 1.65 -5.47 3.51
C TRP A 132 3.08 -5.64 2.96
N CYS A 133 3.23 -6.20 1.76
CA CYS A 133 4.50 -6.34 1.05
C CYS A 133 4.30 -6.16 -0.47
N GLY A 134 5.38 -6.16 -1.24
CA GLY A 134 5.35 -6.03 -2.68
C GLY A 134 4.96 -4.63 -3.17
N ARG A 135 4.64 -4.53 -4.46
CA ARG A 135 4.12 -3.32 -5.08
C ARG A 135 2.73 -2.98 -4.50
N ARG A 136 2.50 -1.72 -4.21
CA ARG A 136 1.24 -1.23 -3.64
C ARG A 136 0.26 -0.82 -4.75
N LEU A 137 -0.05 -1.79 -5.63
CA LEU A 137 -0.95 -1.60 -6.76
C LEU A 137 -2.35 -2.12 -6.43
N TYR A 138 -3.37 -1.33 -6.74
CA TYR A 138 -4.78 -1.66 -6.50
C TYR A 138 -5.58 -1.48 -7.77
N ASP A 139 -6.35 -2.51 -8.15
CA ASP A 139 -7.31 -2.44 -9.25
C ASP A 139 -8.54 -1.65 -8.80
N LEU A 140 -8.83 -0.57 -9.48
CA LEU A 140 -10.00 0.27 -9.21
C LEU A 140 -11.11 0.07 -10.24
N THR A 141 -11.04 -0.97 -11.06
CA THR A 141 -12.04 -1.30 -12.07
C THR A 141 -13.43 -1.47 -11.43
N GLY A 142 -14.40 -0.72 -11.90
CA GLY A 142 -15.77 -0.71 -11.36
C GLY A 142 -15.94 0.00 -10.02
N LEU A 143 -14.89 0.64 -9.48
CA LEU A 143 -14.91 1.45 -8.27
C LEU A 143 -14.73 2.93 -8.55
N LEU A 144 -13.88 3.26 -9.53
CA LEU A 144 -13.64 4.63 -10.00
C LEU A 144 -14.78 5.04 -10.95
N HIS A 145 -15.25 6.26 -10.84
CA HIS A 145 -16.27 6.82 -11.74
C HIS A 145 -15.86 8.22 -12.21
N ALA A 146 -16.44 8.67 -13.32
CA ALA A 146 -16.26 10.05 -13.78
C ALA A 146 -16.78 11.05 -12.74
N GLY A 147 -16.13 12.21 -12.64
CA GLY A 147 -16.39 13.22 -11.63
C GLY A 147 -15.58 13.01 -10.35
N GLU A 148 -16.09 13.50 -9.24
CA GLU A 148 -15.39 13.48 -7.94
C GLU A 148 -15.36 12.09 -7.32
N ASN A 149 -14.18 11.69 -6.85
CA ASN A 149 -13.93 10.45 -6.12
C ASN A 149 -13.24 10.76 -4.79
N THR A 150 -13.49 9.94 -3.77
CA THR A 150 -12.84 10.03 -2.47
C THR A 150 -11.99 8.80 -2.23
N LEU A 151 -10.68 9.01 -2.03
CA LEU A 151 -9.74 7.94 -1.68
C LEU A 151 -9.41 8.01 -0.20
N GLU A 152 -9.46 6.85 0.45
CA GLU A 152 -8.95 6.65 1.80
C GLU A 152 -7.85 5.59 1.77
N VAL A 153 -6.71 5.91 2.39
CA VAL A 153 -5.59 4.98 2.61
C VAL A 153 -5.31 4.94 4.09
N LYS A 154 -5.55 3.80 4.73
CA LYS A 154 -5.15 3.56 6.11
C LYS A 154 -3.82 2.81 6.12
N VAL A 155 -2.82 3.35 6.81
CA VAL A 155 -1.53 2.69 7.00
C VAL A 155 -1.34 2.37 8.48
N THR A 156 -1.28 1.07 8.78
CA THR A 156 -0.90 0.61 10.12
C THR A 156 0.63 0.49 10.19
N THR A 157 1.24 1.25 11.08
CA THR A 157 2.70 1.32 11.24
C THR A 157 3.24 0.17 12.09
N THR A 158 4.56 -0.06 12.04
CA THR A 158 5.25 -0.96 12.96
C THR A 158 5.50 -0.30 14.32
N LEU A 159 5.74 -1.12 15.35
CA LEU A 159 6.09 -0.63 16.69
C LEU A 159 7.56 -0.24 16.85
N GLY A 160 8.40 -0.44 15.81
CA GLY A 160 9.87 -0.35 15.94
C GLY A 160 10.37 0.95 16.52
N ASN A 161 9.92 2.09 15.99
CA ASN A 161 10.35 3.40 16.48
C ASN A 161 9.80 3.71 17.88
N TYR A 162 8.53 3.38 18.12
CA TYR A 162 7.89 3.57 19.43
C TYR A 162 8.59 2.77 20.55
N MET A 163 8.98 1.53 20.29
CA MET A 163 9.68 0.69 21.28
C MET A 163 10.99 1.33 21.78
N ARG A 164 11.62 2.18 21.01
CA ARG A 164 12.85 2.91 21.42
C ARG A 164 12.57 3.90 22.54
N THR A 165 11.34 4.38 22.68
CA THR A 165 10.96 5.33 23.75
C THR A 165 10.65 4.66 25.08
N LEU A 166 10.47 3.34 25.09
CA LEU A 166 10.09 2.56 26.27
C LEU A 166 11.32 2.18 27.10
N THR A 167 11.94 3.17 27.77
CA THR A 167 13.19 3.01 28.52
C THR A 167 13.09 2.02 29.67
N ASP A 168 11.93 1.93 30.32
CA ASP A 168 11.69 1.08 31.49
C ASP A 168 11.10 -0.29 31.14
N ASN A 169 10.95 -0.61 29.85
CA ASN A 169 10.40 -1.89 29.40
C ASN A 169 11.53 -2.86 29.02
N PRO A 170 11.74 -3.96 29.81
CA PRO A 170 12.84 -4.88 29.55
C PRO A 170 12.80 -5.54 28.18
N THR A 171 11.61 -5.83 27.66
CA THR A 171 11.44 -6.44 26.33
C THR A 171 11.82 -5.45 25.25
N ALA A 172 11.34 -4.20 25.35
CA ALA A 172 11.70 -3.16 24.38
C ALA A 172 13.21 -2.91 24.39
N GLN A 173 13.82 -2.77 25.58
CA GLN A 173 15.27 -2.53 25.74
C GLN A 173 16.12 -3.68 25.19
N LYS A 174 15.65 -4.92 25.29
CA LYS A 174 16.33 -6.08 24.69
C LYS A 174 16.54 -5.92 23.17
N TRP A 175 15.61 -5.26 22.48
CA TRP A 175 15.62 -5.11 21.02
C TRP A 175 16.15 -3.76 20.54
N THR A 176 16.10 -2.72 21.39
CA THR A 176 16.36 -1.34 20.97
C THR A 176 17.58 -0.72 21.65
N ALA A 177 18.14 -1.29 22.72
CA ALA A 177 19.26 -0.73 23.46
C ALA A 177 20.62 -1.32 23.08
N GLY A 178 21.67 -0.58 23.35
CA GLY A 178 23.06 -1.00 23.18
C GLY A 178 23.45 -1.22 21.72
N ARG A 179 24.28 -2.24 21.46
CA ARG A 179 24.80 -2.56 20.12
C ARG A 179 23.72 -3.10 19.17
N LYS A 180 22.55 -3.43 19.68
CA LYS A 180 21.39 -3.92 18.89
C LYS A 180 20.41 -2.81 18.56
N THR A 181 20.81 -1.56 18.69
CA THR A 181 19.95 -0.42 18.38
C THR A 181 19.46 -0.51 16.96
N GLN A 182 18.16 -0.69 16.81
CA GLN A 182 17.55 -0.62 15.49
C GLN A 182 17.58 0.84 15.00
N PRO A 183 17.92 1.08 13.74
CA PRO A 183 17.82 2.42 13.16
C PRO A 183 16.36 2.86 13.14
N GLU A 184 16.15 4.16 13.12
CA GLU A 184 14.82 4.71 12.87
C GLU A 184 14.29 4.25 11.52
N GLN A 185 13.07 3.72 11.55
CA GLN A 185 12.41 3.17 10.37
C GLN A 185 11.51 4.22 9.73
N SER A 186 11.42 4.18 8.41
CA SER A 186 10.40 4.91 7.66
C SER A 186 9.00 4.49 8.11
N MET A 187 8.04 5.42 8.07
CA MET A 187 6.66 5.15 8.49
C MET A 187 5.64 5.90 7.65
N GLY A 188 4.50 5.25 7.45
CA GLY A 188 3.34 5.85 6.79
C GLY A 188 3.34 5.72 5.28
N LEU A 189 2.46 6.47 4.65
CA LEU A 189 2.39 6.65 3.21
C LEU A 189 3.42 7.70 2.80
N ILE A 190 4.35 7.30 1.93
CA ILE A 190 5.47 8.16 1.51
C ILE A 190 5.25 8.63 0.08
N GLY A 191 4.55 7.84 -0.74
CA GLY A 191 4.20 8.18 -2.11
C GLY A 191 5.35 8.03 -3.11
N PRO A 192 5.27 8.71 -4.27
CA PRO A 192 4.09 9.44 -4.74
C PRO A 192 2.88 8.53 -4.96
N VAL A 193 1.68 9.04 -4.68
CA VAL A 193 0.44 8.33 -4.97
C VAL A 193 -0.04 8.71 -6.35
N THR A 194 -0.17 7.72 -7.22
CA THR A 194 -0.52 7.95 -8.63
C THR A 194 -1.70 7.08 -9.06
N LEU A 195 -2.55 7.66 -9.88
CA LEU A 195 -3.61 6.95 -10.57
C LEU A 195 -3.24 6.84 -12.05
N TYR A 196 -3.19 5.62 -12.54
CA TYR A 196 -3.04 5.35 -13.97
C TYR A 196 -4.42 5.16 -14.60
N ALA A 197 -4.70 5.97 -15.60
CA ALA A 197 -5.86 5.84 -16.47
C ALA A 197 -5.38 5.15 -17.75
N GLY A 198 -5.68 3.87 -17.89
CA GLY A 198 -5.38 3.09 -19.09
C GLY A 198 -6.41 3.30 -20.17
#